data_d45e41f6eba82507b690b52c7c540a71
#
_entry.id   d45e41f6eba82507b690b52c7c540a71
#
_cell.length_a   1.000
_cell.length_b   1.000
_cell.length_c   1.000
_cell.angle_alpha   90.00
_cell.angle_beta   90.00
_cell.angle_gamma   90.00
#
_symmetry.space_group_name_H-M   'P 1'
#
loop_
_entity.id
_entity.type
_entity.pdbx_description
1 polymer ?
#
loop_
_entity_poly.entity_id
_entity_poly.type
_entity_poly.pdbx_seq_one_letter_code
_entity_poly.pdbx_strand_id
1 'polypeptide(L)'
;MNITSRFDHYNINVFDLDRSLAFYRDALGLTEVRRKVAEDRSFILVYLGDGVTGFSLELTWLRDWDRPYNMGDNEQHLCVRVQGNYDSIRAYHKEMGCVCYENHEMGLYFINDPDGYWIEILPLEN
;
A
#
# COMPACT_ATOMS: atom_id res chain seq x y z
N MET A 1 30.01 -13.34 12.25
CA MET A 1 28.72 -14.01 11.96
C MET A 1 28.23 -13.65 10.57
N ASN A 2 27.82 -14.63 9.81
CA ASN A 2 27.20 -14.40 8.50
C ASN A 2 25.68 -14.47 8.66
N ILE A 3 24.99 -13.43 8.18
CA ILE A 3 23.52 -13.34 8.28
C ILE A 3 22.92 -13.40 6.89
N THR A 4 21.92 -14.24 6.71
CA THR A 4 21.11 -14.28 5.50
C THR A 4 19.67 -13.94 5.90
N SER A 5 19.07 -12.99 5.21
CA SER A 5 17.69 -12.57 5.47
C SER A 5 16.91 -12.45 4.16
N ARG A 6 15.60 -12.41 4.28
CA ARG A 6 14.73 -12.22 3.12
C ARG A 6 13.58 -11.31 3.54
N PHE A 7 13.13 -10.47 2.62
CA PHE A 7 11.99 -9.61 2.89
C PHE A 7 10.74 -10.44 3.14
N ASP A 8 9.95 -10.05 4.14
CA ASP A 8 8.71 -10.74 4.50
C ASP A 8 7.51 -9.83 4.31
N HIS A 9 7.44 -8.75 5.06
CA HIS A 9 6.32 -7.81 4.95
C HIS A 9 6.74 -6.41 5.40
N TYR A 10 5.90 -5.44 5.05
CA TYR A 10 6.02 -4.06 5.50
C TYR A 10 4.70 -3.65 6.12
N ASN A 11 4.74 -3.05 7.31
CA ASN A 11 3.54 -2.66 8.03
C ASN A 11 3.22 -1.18 7.83
N ILE A 12 1.93 -0.90 7.63
CA ILE A 12 1.38 0.44 7.80
C ILE A 12 0.19 0.37 8.75
N ASN A 13 0.04 1.40 9.58
CA ASN A 13 -1.13 1.53 10.43
C ASN A 13 -2.20 2.32 9.66
N VAL A 14 -3.44 1.85 9.71
CA VAL A 14 -4.55 2.43 8.96
C VAL A 14 -5.66 2.84 9.92
N PHE A 15 -6.26 3.99 9.67
CA PHE A 15 -7.31 4.52 10.52
C PHE A 15 -8.65 3.82 10.28
N ASP A 16 -8.98 3.55 9.03
CA ASP A 16 -10.23 2.91 8.61
C ASP A 16 -9.86 1.67 7.79
N LEU A 17 -9.97 0.50 8.40
CA LEU A 17 -9.53 -0.74 7.78
C LEU A 17 -10.29 -1.05 6.49
N ASP A 18 -11.62 -0.95 6.51
CA ASP A 18 -12.42 -1.29 5.34
C ASP A 18 -12.11 -0.37 4.15
N ARG A 19 -11.92 0.90 4.43
CA ARG A 19 -11.57 1.87 3.41
C ARG A 19 -10.19 1.58 2.80
N SER A 20 -9.22 1.24 3.63
CA SER A 20 -7.89 0.90 3.16
C SER A 20 -7.87 -0.41 2.37
N LEU A 21 -8.61 -1.43 2.83
CA LEU A 21 -8.74 -2.69 2.09
C LEU A 21 -9.35 -2.46 0.70
N ALA A 22 -10.40 -1.65 0.61
CA ALA A 22 -11.02 -1.30 -0.66
C ALA A 22 -10.04 -0.56 -1.58
N PHE A 23 -9.28 0.38 -1.02
CA PHE A 23 -8.29 1.13 -1.79
C PHE A 23 -7.23 0.20 -2.41
N TYR A 24 -6.59 -0.64 -1.60
CA TYR A 24 -5.52 -1.51 -2.09
C TYR A 24 -6.02 -2.56 -3.08
N ARG A 25 -7.25 -3.03 -2.92
CA ARG A 25 -7.89 -3.89 -3.90
C ARG A 25 -8.12 -3.15 -5.21
N ASP A 26 -8.71 -1.96 -5.16
CA ASP A 26 -9.12 -1.23 -6.36
C ASP A 26 -7.94 -0.56 -7.08
N ALA A 27 -6.99 -0.01 -6.34
CA ALA A 27 -5.85 0.68 -6.93
C ALA A 27 -4.74 -0.26 -7.40
N LEU A 28 -4.48 -1.34 -6.67
CA LEU A 28 -3.31 -2.19 -6.90
C LEU A 28 -3.63 -3.67 -7.09
N GLY A 29 -4.88 -4.08 -6.95
CA GLY A 29 -5.24 -5.49 -7.11
C GLY A 29 -4.70 -6.39 -6.02
N LEU A 30 -4.36 -5.85 -4.86
CA LEU A 30 -3.87 -6.66 -3.74
C LEU A 30 -5.01 -7.40 -3.07
N THR A 31 -4.74 -8.63 -2.63
CA THR A 31 -5.74 -9.48 -2.00
C THR A 31 -5.29 -9.93 -0.61
N GLU A 32 -6.27 -10.13 0.27
CA GLU A 32 -5.97 -10.63 1.62
C GLU A 32 -5.46 -12.05 1.56
N VAL A 33 -4.27 -12.29 2.14
CA VAL A 33 -3.67 -13.62 2.21
C VAL A 33 -3.64 -14.17 3.63
N ARG A 34 -3.74 -13.30 4.65
CA ARG A 34 -3.76 -13.71 6.04
C ARG A 34 -4.37 -12.61 6.88
N ARG A 35 -5.04 -13.00 7.99
CA ARG A 35 -5.63 -12.05 8.93
C ARG A 35 -5.43 -12.57 10.35
N LYS A 36 -5.15 -11.66 11.28
CA LYS A 36 -5.12 -11.96 12.70
C LYS A 36 -5.96 -10.94 13.44
N VAL A 37 -6.91 -11.42 14.24
CA VAL A 37 -7.75 -10.57 15.08
C VAL A 37 -7.37 -10.84 16.53
N ALA A 38 -7.11 -9.80 17.32
CA ALA A 38 -6.85 -9.95 18.73
C ALA A 38 -8.06 -10.57 19.42
N GLU A 39 -7.83 -11.38 20.46
CA GLU A 39 -8.90 -12.05 21.20
C GLU A 39 -9.91 -11.05 21.75
N ASP A 40 -9.44 -9.92 22.27
CA ASP A 40 -10.27 -8.82 22.78
C ASP A 40 -10.68 -7.82 21.69
N ARG A 41 -10.35 -8.08 20.45
CA ARG A 41 -10.62 -7.25 19.27
C ARG A 41 -9.96 -5.86 19.32
N SER A 42 -8.91 -5.71 20.12
CA SER A 42 -8.18 -4.44 20.23
C SER A 42 -7.38 -4.11 18.99
N PHE A 43 -7.02 -5.11 18.17
CA PHE A 43 -6.34 -4.88 16.90
C PHE A 43 -6.74 -5.93 15.86
N ILE A 44 -6.58 -5.56 14.61
CA ILE A 44 -6.69 -6.45 13.46
C ILE A 44 -5.47 -6.24 12.57
N LEU A 45 -4.82 -7.33 12.19
CA LEU A 45 -3.73 -7.33 11.22
C LEU A 45 -4.24 -8.00 9.95
N VAL A 46 -4.11 -7.33 8.80
CA VAL A 46 -4.47 -7.90 7.51
C VAL A 46 -3.27 -7.84 6.59
N TYR A 47 -2.87 -8.99 6.06
CA TYR A 47 -1.73 -9.11 5.15
C TYR A 47 -2.26 -9.18 3.72
N LEU A 48 -1.83 -8.24 2.89
CA LEU A 48 -2.22 -8.15 1.48
C LEU A 48 -1.08 -8.63 0.61
N GLY A 49 -1.36 -9.56 -0.29
CA GLY A 49 -0.38 -10.13 -1.20
C GLY A 49 -0.63 -9.68 -2.64
N ASP A 50 0.42 -9.79 -3.46
CA ASP A 50 0.37 -9.45 -4.90
C ASP A 50 0.10 -10.65 -5.80
N GLY A 51 0.10 -11.86 -5.24
CA GLY A 51 -0.10 -13.09 -6.01
C GLY A 51 1.12 -13.53 -6.82
N VAL A 52 2.23 -12.81 -6.72
CA VAL A 52 3.45 -13.08 -7.49
C VAL A 52 4.63 -13.35 -6.56
N THR A 53 4.88 -12.46 -5.60
CA THR A 53 5.99 -12.59 -4.65
C THR A 53 5.48 -13.11 -3.32
N GLY A 54 6.41 -13.49 -2.44
CA GLY A 54 6.06 -13.85 -1.05
C GLY A 54 5.98 -12.64 -0.12
N PHE A 55 6.25 -11.45 -0.63
CA PHE A 55 6.18 -10.22 0.15
C PHE A 55 4.72 -9.80 0.35
N SER A 56 4.40 -9.24 1.51
CA SER A 56 3.05 -8.72 1.77
C SER A 56 3.08 -7.34 2.41
N LEU A 57 2.00 -6.61 2.20
CA LEU A 57 1.74 -5.36 2.90
C LEU A 57 0.82 -5.68 4.07
N GLU A 58 1.31 -5.41 5.29
CA GLU A 58 0.53 -5.63 6.51
C GLU A 58 -0.18 -4.34 6.90
N LEU A 59 -1.50 -4.40 6.99
CA LEU A 59 -2.30 -3.29 7.53
C LEU A 59 -2.60 -3.58 8.99
N THR A 60 -2.22 -2.66 9.88
CA THR A 60 -2.57 -2.73 11.29
C THR A 60 -3.69 -1.75 11.60
N TRP A 61 -4.81 -2.26 12.11
CA TRP A 61 -5.91 -1.44 12.60
C TRP A 61 -6.00 -1.58 14.12
N LEU A 62 -6.07 -0.44 14.82
CA LEU A 62 -6.16 -0.39 16.28
C LEU A 62 -7.52 0.20 16.68
N ARG A 63 -8.34 -0.58 17.39
CA ARG A 63 -9.69 -0.17 17.79
C ARG A 63 -9.71 1.16 18.54
N ASP A 64 -8.77 1.35 19.44
CA ASP A 64 -8.78 2.50 20.36
C ASP A 64 -7.97 3.69 19.86
N TRP A 65 -7.45 3.63 18.63
CA TRP A 65 -6.79 4.76 18.00
C TRP A 65 -7.86 5.69 17.41
N ASP A 66 -7.87 6.96 17.81
CA ASP A 66 -8.98 7.87 17.58
C ASP A 66 -8.63 9.11 16.75
N ARG A 67 -7.51 9.11 16.06
CA ARG A 67 -7.06 10.26 15.27
C ARG A 67 -6.31 9.82 14.03
N PRO A 68 -6.19 10.69 13.00
CA PRO A 68 -5.34 10.38 11.85
C PRO A 68 -3.91 10.11 12.27
N TYR A 69 -3.23 9.23 11.53
CA TYR A 69 -1.81 8.99 11.76
C TYR A 69 -0.99 10.18 11.28
N ASN A 70 0.03 10.52 12.04
CA ASN A 70 0.94 11.61 11.68
C ASN A 70 1.99 11.07 10.72
N MET A 71 1.97 11.56 9.47
CA MET A 71 2.92 11.11 8.44
C MET A 71 4.29 11.77 8.58
N GLY A 72 4.44 12.75 9.47
CA GLY A 72 5.68 13.50 9.60
C GLY A 72 6.04 14.18 8.28
N ASP A 73 7.31 14.11 7.90
CA ASP A 73 7.77 14.66 6.62
C ASP A 73 7.37 13.79 5.43
N ASN A 74 6.89 12.58 5.70
CA ASN A 74 6.38 11.63 4.69
C ASN A 74 7.40 11.32 3.58
N GLU A 75 8.66 11.12 3.97
CA GLU A 75 9.77 10.91 3.04
C GLU A 75 9.94 9.47 2.59
N GLN A 76 9.23 8.53 3.21
CA GLN A 76 9.32 7.12 2.85
C GLN A 76 8.14 6.72 1.98
N HIS A 77 8.34 5.72 1.14
CA HIS A 77 7.26 5.21 0.30
C HIS A 77 7.49 3.75 -0.08
N LEU A 78 6.39 3.08 -0.38
CA LEU A 78 6.40 1.77 -1.02
C LEU A 78 6.44 1.97 -2.53
N CYS A 79 7.08 1.08 -3.26
CA CYS A 79 7.05 1.09 -4.72
C CYS A 79 6.49 -0.23 -5.23
N VAL A 80 5.60 -0.14 -6.23
CA VAL A 80 5.08 -1.31 -6.93
C VAL A 80 5.25 -1.12 -8.44
N ARG A 81 5.40 -2.24 -9.15
CA ARG A 81 5.38 -2.26 -10.60
C ARG A 81 4.05 -2.83 -11.06
N VAL A 82 3.43 -2.15 -12.03
CA VAL A 82 2.12 -2.55 -12.54
C VAL A 82 2.26 -3.16 -13.92
N GLN A 83 1.50 -4.21 -14.17
CA GLN A 83 1.45 -4.89 -15.46
C GLN A 83 0.33 -4.29 -16.31
N GLY A 84 0.60 -4.10 -17.60
CA GLY A 84 -0.37 -3.58 -18.54
C GLY A 84 0.02 -2.22 -19.08
N ASN A 85 -0.95 -1.51 -19.66
CA ASN A 85 -0.70 -0.20 -20.24
C ASN A 85 -0.55 0.85 -19.15
N TYR A 86 0.65 1.35 -18.98
CA TYR A 86 1.01 2.26 -17.91
C TYR A 86 0.18 3.56 -17.94
N ASP A 87 0.00 4.14 -19.13
CA ASP A 87 -0.77 5.38 -19.27
C ASP A 87 -2.24 5.18 -18.91
N SER A 88 -2.82 4.02 -19.26
CA SER A 88 -4.19 3.69 -18.90
C SER A 88 -4.35 3.49 -17.39
N ILE A 89 -3.36 2.87 -16.75
CA ILE A 89 -3.37 2.66 -15.30
C ILE A 89 -3.25 4.01 -14.59
N ARG A 90 -2.38 4.90 -15.07
CA ARG A 90 -2.26 6.25 -14.52
C ARG A 90 -3.57 7.01 -14.66
N ALA A 91 -4.23 6.92 -15.80
CA ALA A 91 -5.52 7.56 -16.03
C ALA A 91 -6.59 7.03 -15.06
N TYR A 92 -6.58 5.72 -14.81
CA TYR A 92 -7.47 5.09 -13.84
C TYR A 92 -7.21 5.61 -12.42
N HIS A 93 -5.95 5.72 -12.01
CA HIS A 93 -5.60 6.27 -10.70
C HIS A 93 -5.99 7.75 -10.59
N LYS A 94 -5.89 8.52 -11.69
CA LYS A 94 -6.37 9.90 -11.71
C LYS A 94 -7.89 9.96 -11.53
N GLU A 95 -8.62 9.08 -12.17
CA GLU A 95 -10.08 9.00 -12.02
C GLU A 95 -10.46 8.63 -10.59
N MET A 96 -9.69 7.76 -9.92
CA MET A 96 -9.87 7.46 -8.50
C MET A 96 -9.57 8.67 -7.60
N GLY A 97 -8.86 9.68 -8.11
CA GLY A 97 -8.47 10.86 -7.34
C GLY A 97 -7.30 10.64 -6.41
N CYS A 98 -6.49 9.61 -6.62
CA CYS A 98 -5.40 9.27 -5.70
C CYS A 98 -3.99 9.63 -6.19
N VAL A 99 -3.83 10.14 -7.42
CA VAL A 99 -2.51 10.58 -7.89
C VAL A 99 -2.11 11.84 -7.14
N CYS A 100 -0.95 11.79 -6.47
CA CYS A 100 -0.48 12.90 -5.65
C CYS A 100 0.80 13.57 -6.18
N TYR A 101 1.52 12.92 -7.09
CA TYR A 101 2.73 13.49 -7.68
C TYR A 101 3.04 12.79 -9.01
N GLU A 102 3.48 13.56 -10.00
CA GLU A 102 3.91 13.03 -11.29
C GLU A 102 5.28 13.58 -11.64
N ASN A 103 6.14 12.73 -12.17
CA ASN A 103 7.45 13.12 -12.71
C ASN A 103 7.59 12.53 -14.10
N HIS A 104 7.26 13.33 -15.11
CA HIS A 104 7.27 12.89 -16.50
C HIS A 104 8.67 12.59 -17.03
N GLU A 105 9.69 13.31 -16.55
CA GLU A 105 11.08 13.08 -16.96
C GLU A 105 11.57 11.70 -16.53
N MET A 106 11.25 11.30 -15.28
CA MET A 106 11.64 10.01 -14.77
C MET A 106 10.66 8.89 -15.16
N GLY A 107 9.52 9.24 -15.76
CA GLY A 107 8.53 8.26 -16.17
C GLY A 107 7.86 7.56 -15.01
N LEU A 108 7.58 8.29 -13.93
CA LEU A 108 6.96 7.73 -12.74
C LEU A 108 5.88 8.66 -12.19
N TYR A 109 5.00 8.09 -11.36
CA TYR A 109 4.06 8.87 -10.57
C TYR A 109 3.82 8.19 -9.23
N PHE A 110 3.24 8.94 -8.30
CA PHE A 110 2.88 8.46 -6.97
C PHE A 110 1.39 8.57 -6.77
N ILE A 111 0.85 7.60 -6.05
CA ILE A 111 -0.52 7.69 -5.50
C ILE A 111 -0.41 7.75 -3.98
N ASN A 112 -1.44 8.27 -3.32
CA ASN A 112 -1.54 8.22 -1.87
C ASN A 112 -2.75 7.40 -1.47
N ASP A 113 -2.57 6.63 -0.38
CA ASP A 113 -3.65 5.84 0.17
C ASP A 113 -4.56 6.69 1.07
N PRO A 114 -5.64 6.13 1.65
CA PRO A 114 -6.56 6.90 2.47
C PRO A 114 -5.94 7.58 3.70
N ASP A 115 -4.82 7.06 4.21
CA ASP A 115 -4.12 7.64 5.36
C ASP A 115 -3.04 8.64 4.93
N GLY A 116 -2.74 8.73 3.65
CA GLY A 116 -1.72 9.64 3.13
C GLY A 116 -0.37 8.98 2.85
N TYR A 117 -0.24 7.65 2.97
CA TYR A 117 1.00 6.96 2.59
C TYR A 117 1.19 7.04 1.08
N TRP A 118 2.41 7.36 0.67
CA TRP A 118 2.75 7.47 -0.75
C TRP A 118 3.19 6.12 -1.31
N ILE A 119 2.76 5.82 -2.51
CA ILE A 119 3.13 4.61 -3.24
C ILE A 119 3.61 5.03 -4.62
N GLU A 120 4.84 4.68 -4.93
CA GLU A 120 5.42 4.92 -6.25
C GLU A 120 4.93 3.85 -7.22
N ILE A 121 4.50 4.28 -8.41
CA ILE A 121 3.99 3.38 -9.43
C ILE A 121 4.96 3.38 -10.60
N LEU A 122 5.53 2.22 -10.89
CA LEU A 122 6.43 2.03 -12.02
C LEU A 122 5.83 1.00 -12.98
N PRO A 123 6.15 1.07 -14.27
CA PRO A 123 5.75 0.00 -15.19
C PRO A 123 6.52 -1.28 -14.87
N LEU A 124 5.90 -2.42 -15.19
CA LEU A 124 6.55 -3.72 -14.97
C LEU A 124 7.84 -3.82 -15.78
N GLU A 125 7.82 -3.27 -16.99
CA GLU A 125 8.99 -3.21 -17.86
C GLU A 125 9.39 -1.76 -18.09
N ASN A 126 10.68 -1.53 -18.06
CA ASN A 126 11.24 -0.22 -18.31
C ASN A 126 11.42 0.03 -19.81
#